data_757842a90494f0ded7baf1074a8c1d79
#
_entry.id   757842a90494f0ded7baf1074a8c1d79
#
_cell.length_a   1.000
_cell.length_b   1.000
_cell.length_c   1.000
_cell.angle_alpha   90.00
_cell.angle_beta   90.00
_cell.angle_gamma   90.00
#
_symmetry.space_group_name_H-M   'P 1'
#
loop_
_entity.id
_entity.type
_entity.pdbx_description
1 polymer ?
#
loop_
_entity_poly.entity_id
_entity_poly.type
_entity_poly.pdbx_seq_one_letter_code
_entity_poly.pdbx_strand_id
1 'polypeptide(L)'
;MTELEKALKDIDTTPHPNGLRDGIIYYNEEGDFCVYNHYSACEWLKHLAVHYGGVTMEEATQLVENSDWMHMPESINEVAFITHEEQYHWAMLLVKGNMYWLKGYPSGIIDFKEEYIDWEEQIAKQYQLNDEYIYGDLESADYESGILDNAIIKRKKKADLPKEESIIQKISQILKNHSTV
;
A
#
# COMPACT_ATOMS: atom_id res chain seq x y z
N MET A 1 7.07 -25.57 3.21
CA MET A 1 6.28 -24.33 3.08
C MET A 1 7.26 -23.22 2.79
N THR A 2 7.21 -22.67 1.57
CA THR A 2 8.07 -21.58 1.10
C THR A 2 7.76 -20.26 1.82
N GLU A 3 8.56 -19.21 1.60
CA GLU A 3 8.26 -17.88 2.14
C GLU A 3 6.97 -17.31 1.57
N LEU A 4 6.72 -17.50 0.27
CA LEU A 4 5.49 -17.08 -0.38
C LEU A 4 4.26 -17.80 0.18
N GLU A 5 4.33 -19.13 0.38
CA GLU A 5 3.25 -19.90 1.02
C GLU A 5 2.96 -19.42 2.45
N LYS A 6 4.00 -19.05 3.21
CA LYS A 6 3.83 -18.49 4.56
C LYS A 6 3.16 -17.11 4.52
N ALA A 7 3.58 -16.25 3.58
CA ALA A 7 3.03 -14.92 3.41
C ALA A 7 1.53 -14.93 3.06
N LEU A 8 1.07 -15.95 2.35
CA LEU A 8 -0.33 -16.09 1.93
C LEU A 8 -1.22 -16.86 2.90
N LYS A 9 -0.63 -17.58 3.86
CA LYS A 9 -1.32 -18.63 4.63
C LYS A 9 -2.59 -18.17 5.35
N ASP A 10 -2.55 -16.98 5.93
CA ASP A 10 -3.62 -16.47 6.79
C ASP A 10 -4.37 -15.28 6.13
N ILE A 11 -4.10 -15.00 4.84
CA ILE A 11 -4.71 -13.92 4.09
C ILE A 11 -5.98 -14.41 3.39
N ASP A 12 -7.11 -13.75 3.64
CA ASP A 12 -8.33 -13.94 2.83
C ASP A 12 -8.19 -13.18 1.51
N THR A 13 -8.05 -13.91 0.42
CA THR A 13 -7.89 -13.36 -0.92
C THR A 13 -9.22 -13.08 -1.63
N THR A 14 -10.35 -13.23 -0.93
CA THR A 14 -11.68 -13.00 -1.50
C THR A 14 -11.86 -11.52 -1.84
N PRO A 15 -12.29 -11.18 -3.08
CA PRO A 15 -12.55 -9.80 -3.44
C PRO A 15 -13.68 -9.17 -2.59
N HIS A 16 -13.44 -7.97 -2.11
CA HIS A 16 -14.46 -7.15 -1.45
C HIS A 16 -15.43 -6.52 -2.47
N PRO A 17 -16.62 -6.05 -2.04
CA PRO A 17 -17.63 -5.48 -2.95
C PRO A 17 -17.15 -4.31 -3.80
N ASN A 18 -16.16 -3.55 -3.33
CA ASN A 18 -15.51 -2.45 -4.08
C ASN A 18 -14.45 -2.92 -5.09
N GLY A 19 -14.24 -4.24 -5.21
CA GLY A 19 -13.25 -4.84 -6.11
C GLY A 19 -11.84 -4.93 -5.54
N LEU A 20 -11.59 -4.35 -4.37
CA LEU A 20 -10.30 -4.47 -3.67
C LEU A 20 -10.15 -5.88 -3.08
N ARG A 21 -8.93 -6.34 -2.94
CA ARG A 21 -8.60 -7.62 -2.30
C ARG A 21 -7.20 -7.60 -1.70
N ASP A 22 -6.95 -8.50 -0.80
CA ASP A 22 -5.64 -8.80 -0.25
C ASP A 22 -5.00 -10.01 -0.95
N GLY A 23 -3.73 -10.27 -0.66
CA GLY A 23 -3.01 -11.42 -1.20
C GLY A 23 -2.67 -11.31 -2.68
N ILE A 24 -2.45 -10.10 -3.20
CA ILE A 24 -2.05 -9.88 -4.60
C ILE A 24 -0.55 -10.13 -4.72
N ILE A 25 -0.17 -11.10 -5.57
CA ILE A 25 1.24 -11.48 -5.75
C ILE A 25 1.82 -10.69 -6.91
N TYR A 26 2.92 -10.00 -6.65
CA TYR A 26 3.82 -9.40 -7.64
C TYR A 26 5.17 -10.08 -7.55
N TYR A 27 5.84 -10.28 -8.66
CA TYR A 27 7.22 -10.75 -8.67
C TYR A 27 8.01 -10.24 -9.88
N ASN A 28 9.33 -10.30 -9.81
CA ASN A 28 10.24 -9.85 -10.85
C ASN A 28 11.09 -11.01 -11.41
N GLU A 29 11.95 -10.69 -12.39
CA GLU A 29 12.84 -11.69 -13.02
C GLU A 29 14.03 -12.08 -12.12
N GLU A 30 14.35 -11.27 -11.11
CA GLU A 30 15.37 -11.53 -10.11
C GLU A 30 14.92 -12.58 -9.06
N GLY A 31 13.62 -12.86 -8.99
CA GLY A 31 13.02 -13.81 -8.07
C GLY A 31 12.50 -13.18 -6.77
N ASP A 32 12.49 -11.84 -6.67
CA ASP A 32 11.84 -11.18 -5.55
C ASP A 32 10.33 -11.24 -5.71
N PHE A 33 9.60 -11.41 -4.62
CA PHE A 33 8.14 -11.27 -4.61
C PHE A 33 7.67 -10.22 -3.61
N CYS A 34 6.46 -9.72 -3.85
CA CYS A 34 5.68 -8.95 -2.90
C CYS A 34 4.25 -9.47 -2.87
N VAL A 35 3.74 -9.81 -1.69
CA VAL A 35 2.31 -9.96 -1.45
C VAL A 35 1.78 -8.60 -1.02
N TYR A 36 0.90 -8.00 -1.80
CA TYR A 36 0.30 -6.70 -1.51
C TYR A 36 -1.16 -6.87 -1.08
N ASN A 37 -1.50 -6.28 0.04
CA ASN A 37 -2.82 -6.36 0.65
C ASN A 37 -3.57 -5.05 0.40
N HIS A 38 -4.11 -4.92 -0.82
CA HIS A 38 -4.68 -3.66 -1.32
C HIS A 38 -5.92 -3.22 -0.55
N TYR A 39 -6.79 -4.16 -0.17
CA TYR A 39 -7.94 -3.82 0.67
C TYR A 39 -7.49 -3.31 2.04
N SER A 40 -6.62 -4.07 2.71
CA SER A 40 -6.08 -3.67 4.01
C SER A 40 -5.35 -2.33 3.94
N ALA A 41 -4.55 -2.08 2.90
CA ALA A 41 -3.86 -0.80 2.69
C ALA A 41 -4.86 0.38 2.63
N CYS A 42 -5.93 0.25 1.87
CA CYS A 42 -6.97 1.28 1.79
C CYS A 42 -7.70 1.49 3.12
N GLU A 43 -8.01 0.41 3.84
CA GLU A 43 -8.65 0.51 5.16
C GLU A 43 -7.71 1.15 6.19
N TRP A 44 -6.40 0.81 6.19
CA TRP A 44 -5.42 1.47 7.03
C TRP A 44 -5.39 2.98 6.82
N LEU A 45 -5.40 3.46 5.57
CA LEU A 45 -5.45 4.89 5.26
C LEU A 45 -6.70 5.57 5.84
N LYS A 46 -7.86 4.92 5.77
CA LYS A 46 -9.10 5.46 6.35
C LYS A 46 -8.99 5.57 7.88
N HIS A 47 -8.54 4.52 8.55
CA HIS A 47 -8.38 4.54 10.01
C HIS A 47 -7.36 5.56 10.48
N LEU A 48 -6.24 5.71 9.78
CA LEU A 48 -5.22 6.72 10.04
C LEU A 48 -5.76 8.14 9.81
N ALA A 49 -6.51 8.35 8.74
CA ALA A 49 -7.16 9.64 8.45
C ALA A 49 -8.15 10.04 9.57
N VAL A 50 -8.90 9.09 10.11
CA VAL A 50 -9.80 9.33 11.24
C VAL A 50 -9.01 9.65 12.51
N HIS A 51 -8.08 8.77 12.88
CA HIS A 51 -7.40 8.86 14.18
C HIS A 51 -6.45 10.06 14.28
N TYR A 52 -5.59 10.23 13.29
CA TYR A 52 -4.57 11.28 13.28
C TYR A 52 -4.97 12.50 12.44
N GLY A 53 -5.75 12.28 11.39
CA GLY A 53 -6.24 13.36 10.53
C GLY A 53 -7.43 14.11 11.11
N GLY A 54 -8.19 13.49 12.02
CA GLY A 54 -9.34 14.12 12.70
C GLY A 54 -10.57 14.31 11.82
N VAL A 55 -10.70 13.50 10.75
CA VAL A 55 -11.90 13.46 9.90
C VAL A 55 -12.84 12.34 10.33
N THR A 56 -14.09 12.37 9.87
CA THR A 56 -15.02 11.27 10.07
C THR A 56 -14.67 10.06 9.17
N MET A 57 -15.16 8.87 9.50
CA MET A 57 -14.96 7.69 8.66
C MET A 57 -15.60 7.86 7.27
N GLU A 58 -16.70 8.57 7.17
CA GLU A 58 -17.34 8.88 5.89
C GLU A 58 -16.45 9.77 5.02
N GLU A 59 -15.88 10.83 5.59
CA GLU A 59 -14.91 11.70 4.90
C GLU A 59 -13.65 10.95 4.51
N ALA A 60 -13.10 10.14 5.41
CA ALA A 60 -11.92 9.31 5.14
C ALA A 60 -12.18 8.34 3.98
N THR A 61 -13.36 7.70 3.96
CA THR A 61 -13.78 6.81 2.87
C THR A 61 -13.83 7.55 1.54
N GLN A 62 -14.45 8.71 1.51
CA GLN A 62 -14.53 9.55 0.29
C GLN A 62 -13.13 10.00 -0.19
N LEU A 63 -12.24 10.37 0.73
CA LEU A 63 -10.87 10.76 0.40
C LEU A 63 -10.10 9.61 -0.27
N VAL A 64 -10.18 8.40 0.30
CA VAL A 64 -9.49 7.23 -0.26
C VAL A 64 -10.13 6.80 -1.59
N GLU A 65 -11.46 6.71 -1.67
CA GLU A 65 -12.17 6.29 -2.89
C GLU A 65 -11.99 7.25 -4.08
N ASN A 66 -11.76 8.53 -3.83
CA ASN A 66 -11.48 9.53 -4.86
C ASN A 66 -9.98 9.72 -5.14
N SER A 67 -9.12 8.92 -4.54
CA SER A 67 -7.67 8.99 -4.71
C SER A 67 -7.14 7.90 -5.64
N ASP A 68 -5.86 8.02 -6.02
CA ASP A 68 -5.15 7.01 -6.80
C ASP A 68 -4.94 5.68 -6.04
N TRP A 69 -5.19 5.66 -4.74
CA TRP A 69 -5.13 4.44 -3.90
C TRP A 69 -6.10 3.35 -4.34
N MET A 70 -7.19 3.70 -5.00
CA MET A 70 -8.13 2.73 -5.56
C MET A 70 -7.60 1.99 -6.79
N HIS A 71 -6.52 2.48 -7.42
CA HIS A 71 -5.89 1.82 -8.53
C HIS A 71 -4.90 0.77 -8.06
N MET A 72 -5.09 -0.44 -8.54
CA MET A 72 -4.18 -1.54 -8.26
C MET A 72 -2.81 -1.27 -8.90
N PRO A 73 -1.70 -1.39 -8.15
CA PRO A 73 -0.37 -1.28 -8.71
C PRO A 73 -0.17 -2.24 -9.89
N GLU A 74 0.58 -1.82 -10.86
CA GLU A 74 0.81 -2.61 -12.09
C GLU A 74 2.07 -3.47 -12.02
N SER A 75 2.93 -3.28 -11.02
CA SER A 75 4.21 -3.98 -10.89
C SER A 75 4.72 -3.95 -9.46
N ILE A 76 5.68 -4.84 -9.15
CA ILE A 76 6.40 -4.84 -7.86
C ILE A 76 7.10 -3.48 -7.60
N ASN A 77 7.60 -2.81 -8.65
CA ASN A 77 8.24 -1.50 -8.51
C ASN A 77 7.23 -0.40 -8.12
N GLU A 78 5.98 -0.50 -8.60
CA GLU A 78 4.93 0.44 -8.16
C GLU A 78 4.51 0.17 -6.73
N VAL A 79 4.43 -1.10 -6.30
CA VAL A 79 4.23 -1.43 -4.89
C VAL A 79 5.37 -0.87 -4.05
N ALA A 80 6.62 -1.14 -4.42
CA ALA A 80 7.79 -0.61 -3.71
C ALA A 80 7.78 0.94 -3.63
N PHE A 81 7.29 1.61 -4.67
CA PHE A 81 7.14 3.06 -4.65
C PHE A 81 6.05 3.53 -3.67
N ILE A 82 4.92 2.85 -3.60
CA ILE A 82 3.83 3.20 -2.68
C ILE A 82 4.25 2.95 -1.24
N THR A 83 4.93 1.83 -0.98
CA THR A 83 5.28 1.34 0.35
C THR A 83 6.61 1.87 0.91
N HIS A 84 7.30 2.78 0.19
CA HIS A 84 8.54 3.37 0.69
C HIS A 84 8.35 4.41 1.79
N GLU A 85 7.15 4.97 1.90
CA GLU A 85 6.75 5.90 2.95
C GLU A 85 5.77 5.22 3.91
N GLU A 86 5.71 5.71 5.14
CA GLU A 86 4.77 5.23 6.14
C GLU A 86 3.32 5.52 5.73
N GLN A 87 2.39 4.60 5.98
CA GLN A 87 0.96 4.81 5.72
C GLN A 87 0.40 6.05 6.42
N TYR A 88 0.92 6.38 7.61
CA TYR A 88 0.63 7.63 8.30
C TYR A 88 0.89 8.85 7.42
N HIS A 89 2.05 8.88 6.75
CA HIS A 89 2.41 9.98 5.84
C HIS A 89 1.38 10.14 4.71
N TRP A 90 1.01 9.04 4.08
CA TRP A 90 0.01 9.05 3.01
C TRP A 90 -1.37 9.51 3.50
N ALA A 91 -1.83 9.02 4.64
CA ALA A 91 -3.10 9.44 5.24
C ALA A 91 -3.10 10.94 5.56
N MET A 92 -2.00 11.46 6.12
CA MET A 92 -1.88 12.89 6.41
C MET A 92 -1.82 13.75 5.15
N LEU A 93 -1.19 13.27 4.08
CA LEU A 93 -1.24 13.95 2.77
C LEU A 93 -2.68 14.04 2.24
N LEU A 94 -3.46 12.96 2.34
CA LEU A 94 -4.86 12.95 1.91
C LEU A 94 -5.72 13.94 2.69
N VAL A 95 -5.52 14.03 4.02
CA VAL A 95 -6.38 14.87 4.88
C VAL A 95 -5.90 16.31 4.98
N LYS A 96 -4.59 16.54 5.11
CA LYS A 96 -4.00 17.86 5.41
C LYS A 96 -3.28 18.47 4.24
N GLY A 97 -3.05 17.70 3.17
CA GLY A 97 -2.32 18.11 1.97
C GLY A 97 -0.81 18.19 2.20
N ASN A 98 -0.12 18.64 1.16
CA ASN A 98 1.33 18.77 1.17
C ASN A 98 1.85 19.63 2.32
N MET A 99 3.05 19.29 2.79
CA MET A 99 3.76 20.03 3.81
C MET A 99 2.98 20.13 5.13
N TYR A 100 2.13 19.12 5.44
CA TYR A 100 1.31 19.11 6.65
C TYR A 100 2.13 19.29 7.94
N TRP A 101 3.39 18.84 7.96
CA TRP A 101 4.32 19.02 9.08
C TRP A 101 4.64 20.49 9.34
N LEU A 102 4.60 21.37 8.35
CA LEU A 102 4.72 22.81 8.57
C LEU A 102 3.50 23.43 9.24
N LYS A 103 2.39 22.70 9.28
CA LYS A 103 1.16 23.09 10.00
C LYS A 103 1.13 22.57 11.44
N GLY A 104 2.24 21.99 11.93
CA GLY A 104 2.40 21.51 13.30
C GLY A 104 2.02 20.05 13.55
N TYR A 105 1.77 19.27 12.50
CA TYR A 105 1.57 17.84 12.62
C TYR A 105 2.91 17.10 12.57
N PRO A 106 3.09 15.96 13.28
CA PRO A 106 4.27 15.11 13.14
C PRO A 106 4.52 14.73 11.68
N SER A 107 5.78 14.70 11.26
CA SER A 107 6.14 14.31 9.90
C SER A 107 6.12 12.79 9.66
N GLY A 108 6.17 12.00 10.74
CA GLY A 108 6.14 10.54 10.74
C GLY A 108 5.85 10.01 12.13
N ILE A 109 5.76 8.69 12.27
CA ILE A 109 5.37 8.02 13.52
C ILE A 109 6.45 8.01 14.61
N ILE A 110 7.67 8.40 14.28
CA ILE A 110 8.82 8.29 15.19
C ILE A 110 8.60 9.03 16.51
N ASP A 111 7.86 10.14 16.52
CA ASP A 111 7.61 10.97 17.68
C ASP A 111 6.55 10.40 18.63
N PHE A 112 5.75 9.42 18.17
CA PHE A 112 4.67 8.77 18.93
C PHE A 112 4.59 7.25 18.67
N LYS A 113 5.75 6.63 18.42
CA LYS A 113 5.85 5.25 17.94
C LYS A 113 5.18 4.22 18.85
N GLU A 114 5.33 4.33 20.17
CA GLU A 114 4.73 3.37 21.11
C GLU A 114 3.19 3.44 21.06
N GLU A 115 2.63 4.65 21.09
CA GLU A 115 1.18 4.87 20.95
C GLU A 115 0.65 4.35 19.61
N TYR A 116 1.42 4.57 18.52
CA TYR A 116 1.08 4.10 17.19
C TYR A 116 0.99 2.58 17.13
N ILE A 117 1.99 1.87 17.65
CA ILE A 117 2.03 0.40 17.65
C ILE A 117 0.83 -0.18 18.41
N ASP A 118 0.55 0.33 19.62
CA ASP A 118 -0.58 -0.14 20.41
C ASP A 118 -1.92 0.10 19.71
N TRP A 119 -2.06 1.24 19.04
CA TRP A 119 -3.25 1.57 18.27
C TRP A 119 -3.37 0.68 17.02
N GLU A 120 -2.29 0.49 16.28
CA GLU A 120 -2.22 -0.34 15.08
C GLU A 120 -2.63 -1.78 15.38
N GLU A 121 -2.08 -2.39 16.44
CA GLU A 121 -2.45 -3.75 16.86
C GLU A 121 -3.94 -3.86 17.19
N GLN A 122 -4.53 -2.85 17.84
CA GLN A 122 -5.96 -2.84 18.16
C GLN A 122 -6.82 -2.77 16.89
N ILE A 123 -6.46 -1.89 15.95
CA ILE A 123 -7.19 -1.73 14.68
C ILE A 123 -7.06 -2.98 13.81
N ALA A 124 -5.83 -3.51 13.65
CA ALA A 124 -5.58 -4.75 12.91
C ALA A 124 -6.50 -5.89 13.41
N LYS A 125 -6.54 -6.09 14.73
CA LYS A 125 -7.37 -7.13 15.34
C LYS A 125 -8.87 -6.88 15.22
N GLN A 126 -9.30 -5.64 15.40
CA GLN A 126 -10.73 -5.28 15.38
C GLN A 126 -11.32 -5.43 13.99
N TYR A 127 -10.58 -5.05 12.97
CA TYR A 127 -11.05 -5.01 11.58
C TYR A 127 -10.47 -6.14 10.71
N GLN A 128 -9.65 -7.02 11.30
CA GLN A 128 -9.00 -8.15 10.62
C GLN A 128 -8.17 -7.69 9.42
N LEU A 129 -7.42 -6.59 9.59
CA LEU A 129 -6.56 -6.05 8.55
C LEU A 129 -5.21 -6.77 8.55
N ASN A 130 -4.70 -7.00 7.36
CA ASN A 130 -3.35 -7.51 7.14
C ASN A 130 -2.34 -6.36 7.11
N ASP A 131 -1.05 -6.70 7.27
CA ASP A 131 0.04 -5.79 6.91
C ASP A 131 -0.12 -5.35 5.46
N GLU A 132 0.24 -4.12 5.13
CA GLU A 132 0.08 -3.60 3.77
C GLU A 132 0.77 -4.47 2.73
N TYR A 133 1.96 -4.98 3.05
CA TYR A 133 2.75 -5.80 2.15
C TYR A 133 3.69 -6.76 2.89
N ILE A 134 4.08 -7.83 2.18
CA ILE A 134 5.11 -8.78 2.62
C ILE A 134 6.05 -9.00 1.46
N TYR A 135 7.34 -8.71 1.64
CA TYR A 135 8.39 -9.00 0.66
C TYR A 135 9.15 -10.28 1.02
N GLY A 136 9.67 -10.95 0.01
CA GLY A 136 10.54 -12.11 0.15
C GLY A 136 11.11 -12.59 -1.18
N ASP A 137 11.82 -13.74 -1.13
CA ASP A 137 12.44 -14.36 -2.28
C ASP A 137 11.69 -15.62 -2.70
N LEU A 138 11.49 -15.80 -4.01
CA LEU A 138 10.87 -17.00 -4.59
C LEU A 138 11.83 -18.19 -4.51
N GLU A 139 11.28 -19.33 -4.08
CA GLU A 139 11.97 -20.63 -4.09
C GLU A 139 11.58 -21.44 -5.34
N SER A 140 12.40 -22.42 -5.73
CA SER A 140 12.10 -23.29 -6.89
C SER A 140 10.72 -23.96 -6.78
N ALA A 141 10.31 -24.29 -5.55
CA ALA A 141 9.01 -24.90 -5.29
C ALA A 141 7.83 -23.96 -5.62
N ASP A 142 8.00 -22.64 -5.54
CA ASP A 142 6.94 -21.67 -5.89
C ASP A 142 6.63 -21.71 -7.39
N TYR A 143 7.66 -21.86 -8.23
CA TYR A 143 7.49 -21.98 -9.68
C TYR A 143 6.80 -23.29 -10.11
N GLU A 144 6.99 -24.37 -9.33
CA GLU A 144 6.42 -25.69 -9.61
C GLU A 144 5.02 -25.88 -9.04
N SER A 145 4.63 -25.09 -8.04
CA SER A 145 3.38 -25.25 -7.29
C SER A 145 2.15 -24.75 -8.01
N GLY A 146 2.30 -23.88 -9.03
CA GLY A 146 1.20 -23.15 -9.67
C GLY A 146 0.67 -21.97 -8.85
N ILE A 147 1.27 -21.65 -7.69
CA ILE A 147 0.86 -20.50 -6.85
C ILE A 147 1.02 -19.17 -7.60
N LEU A 148 1.98 -19.11 -8.52
CA LEU A 148 2.25 -17.94 -9.34
C LEU A 148 1.30 -17.78 -10.55
N ASP A 149 0.44 -18.77 -10.83
CA ASP A 149 -0.48 -18.71 -11.99
C ASP A 149 -1.49 -17.56 -11.88
N ASN A 150 -1.80 -17.15 -10.65
CA ASN A 150 -2.69 -16.03 -10.35
C ASN A 150 -1.92 -14.72 -10.02
N ALA A 151 -0.61 -14.72 -10.11
CA ALA A 151 0.19 -13.55 -9.83
C ALA A 151 0.03 -12.49 -10.94
N ILE A 152 0.10 -11.24 -10.53
CA ILE A 152 0.22 -10.14 -11.49
C ILE A 152 1.68 -10.10 -11.96
N ILE A 153 1.91 -10.70 -13.15
CA ILE A 153 3.21 -10.65 -13.80
C ILE A 153 3.23 -9.45 -14.72
N LYS A 154 4.08 -8.48 -14.45
CA LYS A 154 4.51 -7.58 -15.52
C LYS A 154 6.00 -7.78 -15.76
N ARG A 155 6.30 -8.57 -16.75
CA ARG A 155 7.63 -8.61 -17.37
C ARG A 155 7.87 -7.28 -18.08
N LYS A 156 8.31 -6.25 -17.36
CA LYS A 156 8.95 -5.12 -18.03
C LYS A 156 10.39 -5.52 -18.30
N LYS A 157 10.70 -5.75 -19.60
CA LYS A 157 12.10 -5.77 -20.05
C LYS A 157 12.78 -4.50 -19.53
N LYS A 158 14.06 -4.58 -19.18
CA LYS A 158 14.89 -3.46 -18.70
C LYS A 158 14.81 -2.19 -19.59
N ALA A 159 14.36 -2.34 -20.86
CA ALA A 159 14.08 -1.26 -21.81
C ALA A 159 12.76 -0.50 -21.56
N ASP A 160 11.85 -1.10 -20.76
CA ASP A 160 10.50 -0.55 -20.52
C ASP A 160 10.37 0.10 -19.13
N LEU A 161 11.45 0.19 -18.37
CA LEU A 161 11.48 0.96 -17.15
C LEU A 161 11.27 2.44 -17.49
N PRO A 162 10.28 3.13 -16.90
CA PRO A 162 10.11 4.55 -17.10
C PRO A 162 11.43 5.22 -16.72
N LYS A 163 11.94 6.09 -17.59
CA LYS A 163 13.10 6.92 -17.25
C LYS A 163 12.75 7.67 -15.96
N GLU A 164 13.72 7.88 -15.08
CA GLU A 164 13.57 8.62 -13.81
C GLU A 164 12.72 9.90 -13.94
N GLU A 165 12.82 10.60 -15.08
CA GLU A 165 11.96 11.72 -15.46
C GLU A 165 10.45 11.41 -15.48
N SER A 166 10.03 10.20 -15.83
CA SER A 166 8.60 9.84 -15.90
C SER A 166 8.00 9.60 -14.51
N ILE A 167 8.80 9.10 -13.57
CA ILE A 167 8.41 8.93 -12.16
C ILE A 167 8.28 10.31 -11.51
N ILE A 168 9.27 11.19 -11.72
CA ILE A 168 9.25 12.57 -11.21
C ILE A 168 8.07 13.36 -11.79
N GLN A 169 7.72 13.16 -13.06
CA GLN A 169 6.56 13.80 -13.69
C GLN A 169 5.23 13.30 -13.13
N LYS A 170 5.09 11.99 -12.87
CA LYS A 170 3.90 11.43 -12.20
C LYS A 170 3.77 11.96 -10.78
N ILE A 171 4.86 11.98 -10.01
CA ILE A 171 4.89 12.58 -8.65
C ILE A 171 4.46 14.05 -8.72
N SER A 172 5.03 14.84 -9.66
CA SER A 172 4.68 16.25 -9.83
C SER A 172 3.23 16.45 -10.23
N GLN A 173 2.63 15.51 -10.93
CA GLN A 173 1.22 15.57 -11.35
C GLN A 173 0.29 15.22 -10.20
N ILE A 174 0.62 14.22 -9.38
CA ILE A 174 -0.08 13.89 -8.12
C ILE A 174 -0.05 15.10 -7.18
N LEU A 175 1.13 15.70 -7.01
CA LEU A 175 1.31 16.88 -6.16
C LEU A 175 0.57 18.12 -6.68
N LYS A 176 0.41 18.30 -7.99
CA LYS A 176 -0.32 19.43 -8.59
C LYS A 176 -1.83 19.28 -8.48
N ASN A 177 -2.36 18.08 -8.62
CA ASN A 177 -3.80 17.83 -8.54
C ASN A 177 -4.36 18.08 -7.13
N HIS A 178 -3.51 18.00 -6.09
CA HIS A 178 -3.88 18.32 -4.71
C HIS A 178 -3.63 19.78 -4.29
N SER A 179 -3.11 20.63 -5.20
CA SER A 179 -2.84 22.05 -4.92
C SER A 179 -3.95 23.00 -5.37
N THR A 180 -5.10 22.49 -5.84
CA THR A 180 -6.19 23.29 -6.39
C THR A 180 -7.49 23.08 -5.58
N VAL A 181 -7.41 23.26 -4.26
CA VAL A 181 -8.58 23.51 -3.40
C VAL A 181 -8.23 24.62 -2.41
#